data_07bb90f225af307dd430a8a2ab9a96ed
#
_entry.id   07bb90f225af307dd430a8a2ab9a96ed
#
_cell.length_a   1.000
_cell.length_b   1.000
_cell.length_c   1.000
_cell.angle_alpha   90.00
_cell.angle_beta   90.00
_cell.angle_gamma   90.00
#
_symmetry.space_group_name_H-M   'P 1'
#
loop_
_entity.id
_entity.type
_entity.pdbx_description
1 polymer ?
#
loop_
_entity_poly.entity_id
_entity_poly.type
_entity_poly.pdbx_seq_one_letter_code
_entity_poly.pdbx_strand_id
1 'polypeptide(L)'
;MPTPAEQIHRSIVARTPLICAVTEGDERIETILQDLAGRAFSKPVPLYRWTLSDGVTLGGKPVEGAPREAEQALAWAAGRSEVAFYLYHDLHHRILSDIEIVRRLKDIYQRFRPTYSCFVFSSPTLHLPAELSTITLVVAMG
;
A
#
# COMPACT_ATOMS: atom_id res chain seq x y z
N MET A 1 2.72 12.68 20.68
CA MET A 1 2.61 11.44 19.88
C MET A 1 2.25 11.77 18.44
N PRO A 2 2.96 11.24 17.46
CA PRO A 2 2.59 11.49 16.08
C PRO A 2 1.25 10.81 15.74
N THR A 3 0.45 11.50 14.95
CA THR A 3 -0.80 10.95 14.44
C THR A 3 -0.50 9.89 13.37
N PRO A 4 -1.46 9.03 13.01
CA PRO A 4 -1.28 8.11 11.89
C PRO A 4 -0.87 8.83 10.60
N ALA A 5 -1.47 9.97 10.28
CA ALA A 5 -1.11 10.75 9.11
C ALA A 5 0.35 11.22 9.16
N GLU A 6 0.80 11.69 10.32
CA GLU A 6 2.19 12.10 10.49
C GLU A 6 3.16 10.93 10.37
N GLN A 7 2.81 9.77 10.93
CA GLN A 7 3.63 8.57 10.83
C GLN A 7 3.79 8.14 9.36
N ILE A 8 2.71 8.14 8.61
CA ILE A 8 2.74 7.77 7.20
C ILE A 8 3.55 8.78 6.38
N HIS A 9 3.35 10.07 6.63
CA HIS A 9 4.11 11.12 5.94
C HIS A 9 5.61 10.97 6.18
N ARG A 10 6.02 10.75 7.41
CA ARG A 10 7.44 10.53 7.75
C ARG A 10 7.99 9.30 7.05
N SER A 11 7.20 8.23 6.95
CA SER A 11 7.60 7.00 6.28
C SER A 11 7.85 7.21 4.79
N ILE A 12 6.99 7.99 4.15
CA ILE A 12 7.13 8.31 2.73
C ILE A 12 8.42 9.09 2.48
N VAL A 13 8.66 10.13 3.29
CA VAL A 13 9.86 10.95 3.16
C VAL A 13 11.12 10.13 3.45
N ALA A 14 11.05 9.19 4.40
CA ALA A 14 12.18 8.32 4.73
C ALA A 14 12.36 7.15 3.77
N ARG A 15 11.52 7.06 2.74
CA ARG A 15 11.51 5.96 1.76
C ARG A 15 11.30 4.60 2.41
N THR A 16 10.34 4.52 3.32
CA THR A 16 9.87 3.27 3.91
C THR A 16 8.73 2.76 3.01
N PRO A 17 8.97 1.77 2.16
CA PRO A 17 8.06 1.50 1.05
C PRO A 17 6.85 0.64 1.40
N LEU A 18 6.86 -0.07 2.52
CA LEU A 18 5.82 -1.04 2.84
C LEU A 18 5.19 -0.71 4.18
N ILE A 19 3.89 -0.43 4.18
CA ILE A 19 3.14 -0.01 5.36
C ILE A 19 1.90 -0.88 5.51
N CYS A 20 1.67 -1.36 6.74
CA CYS A 20 0.42 -2.01 7.10
C CYS A 20 -0.40 -1.06 7.97
N ALA A 21 -1.55 -0.63 7.47
CA ALA A 21 -2.47 0.21 8.23
C ALA A 21 -3.48 -0.70 8.94
N VAL A 22 -3.40 -0.76 10.27
CA VAL A 22 -4.34 -1.56 11.06
C VAL A 22 -5.55 -0.69 11.35
N THR A 23 -6.66 -1.00 10.70
CA THR A 23 -7.88 -0.20 10.76
C THR A 23 -9.10 -1.09 10.50
N GLU A 24 -10.20 -0.80 11.18
CA GLU A 24 -11.46 -1.52 10.97
C GLU A 24 -12.21 -1.04 9.73
N GLY A 25 -11.94 0.19 9.29
CA GLY A 25 -12.58 0.76 8.10
C GLY A 25 -11.55 1.29 7.12
N ASP A 26 -11.93 1.32 5.86
CA ASP A 26 -11.01 1.72 4.78
C ASP A 26 -10.96 3.23 4.55
N GLU A 27 -12.00 3.97 4.94
CA GLU A 27 -12.14 5.39 4.58
C GLU A 27 -11.05 6.28 5.13
N ARG A 28 -10.66 6.06 6.38
CA ARG A 28 -9.69 6.94 7.03
C ARG A 28 -8.32 6.87 6.38
N ILE A 29 -7.85 5.65 6.07
CA ILE A 29 -6.55 5.49 5.41
C ILE A 29 -6.59 6.01 3.98
N GLU A 30 -7.71 5.84 3.27
CA GLU A 30 -7.88 6.40 1.94
C GLU A 30 -7.79 7.93 1.97
N THR A 31 -8.45 8.57 2.93
CA THR A 31 -8.42 10.02 3.08
C THR A 31 -7.02 10.54 3.35
N ILE A 32 -6.28 9.87 4.24
CA ILE A 32 -4.90 10.25 4.56
C ILE A 32 -4.01 10.14 3.31
N LEU A 33 -4.09 9.03 2.60
CA LEU A 33 -3.25 8.83 1.41
C LEU A 33 -3.63 9.76 0.26
N GLN A 34 -4.91 10.04 0.08
CA GLN A 34 -5.38 10.99 -0.91
C GLN A 34 -4.81 12.38 -0.65
N ASP A 35 -4.85 12.82 0.61
CA ASP A 35 -4.29 14.10 1.01
C ASP A 35 -2.77 14.15 0.76
N LEU A 36 -2.04 13.12 1.20
CA LEU A 36 -0.60 13.07 1.01
C LEU A 36 -0.20 12.97 -0.46
N ALA A 37 -0.95 12.24 -1.26
CA ALA A 37 -0.69 12.15 -2.71
C ALA A 37 -0.78 13.52 -3.38
N GLY A 38 -1.65 14.39 -2.88
CA GLY A 38 -1.83 15.73 -3.43
C GLY A 38 -0.81 16.76 -2.95
N ARG A 39 -0.16 16.54 -1.79
CA ARG A 39 0.65 17.60 -1.19
C ARG A 39 2.03 17.21 -0.66
N ALA A 40 2.35 15.91 -0.59
CA ALA A 40 3.63 15.47 0.00
C ALA A 40 4.85 15.88 -0.84
N PHE A 41 4.66 16.06 -2.14
CA PHE A 41 5.72 16.42 -3.07
C PHE A 41 5.33 17.68 -3.84
N SER A 42 6.30 18.24 -4.59
CA SER A 42 6.07 19.44 -5.41
C SER A 42 4.99 19.26 -6.46
N LYS A 43 4.79 18.02 -6.92
CA LYS A 43 3.71 17.66 -7.85
C LYS A 43 2.88 16.55 -7.26
N PRO A 44 1.56 16.54 -7.49
CA PRO A 44 0.74 15.41 -7.03
C PRO A 44 1.21 14.10 -7.65
N VAL A 45 1.06 13.01 -6.89
CA VAL A 45 1.33 11.67 -7.37
C VAL A 45 0.02 10.89 -7.42
N PRO A 46 -0.10 9.89 -8.31
CA PRO A 46 -1.33 9.09 -8.35
C PRO A 46 -1.44 8.18 -7.13
N LEU A 47 -2.67 7.96 -6.68
CA LEU A 47 -2.99 6.96 -5.67
C LEU A 47 -3.81 5.87 -6.35
N TYR A 48 -3.20 4.70 -6.51
CA TYR A 48 -3.88 3.51 -7.03
C TYR A 48 -4.49 2.73 -5.88
N ARG A 49 -5.73 2.31 -6.05
CA ARG A 49 -6.47 1.58 -5.04
C ARG A 49 -6.88 0.22 -5.60
N TRP A 50 -6.72 -0.81 -4.81
CA TRP A 50 -7.16 -2.16 -5.19
C TRP A 50 -8.10 -2.72 -4.13
N THR A 51 -9.21 -3.31 -4.60
CA THR A 51 -10.09 -4.10 -3.75
C THR A 51 -10.41 -5.41 -4.46
N LEU A 52 -10.88 -6.38 -3.69
CA LEU A 52 -11.26 -7.68 -4.23
C LEU A 52 -12.36 -7.56 -5.29
N SER A 53 -13.28 -6.61 -5.09
CA SER A 53 -14.43 -6.44 -6.00
C SER A 53 -14.10 -5.60 -7.24
N ASP A 54 -13.29 -4.54 -7.08
CA ASP A 54 -13.10 -3.55 -8.16
C ASP A 54 -11.80 -3.73 -8.95
N GLY A 55 -10.83 -4.46 -8.42
CA GLY A 55 -9.50 -4.48 -9.00
C GLY A 55 -8.79 -3.14 -8.78
N VAL A 56 -7.83 -2.82 -9.64
CA VAL A 56 -7.06 -1.56 -9.52
C VAL A 56 -7.86 -0.40 -10.10
N THR A 57 -8.03 0.64 -9.29
CA THR A 57 -8.71 1.87 -9.72
C THR A 57 -7.84 3.10 -9.46
N LEU A 58 -8.09 4.15 -10.22
CA LEU A 58 -7.47 5.47 -10.04
C LEU A 58 -8.59 6.49 -10.11
N GLY A 59 -8.79 7.25 -9.02
CA GLY A 59 -9.88 8.22 -8.96
C GLY A 59 -11.26 7.58 -9.11
N GLY A 60 -11.42 6.35 -8.64
CA GLY A 60 -12.68 5.61 -8.75
C GLY A 60 -12.93 4.93 -10.08
N LYS A 61 -12.01 5.04 -11.04
CA LYS A 61 -12.17 4.44 -12.37
C LYS A 61 -11.19 3.27 -12.55
N PRO A 62 -11.61 2.17 -13.19
CA PRO A 62 -10.69 1.06 -13.44
C PRO A 62 -9.48 1.51 -14.24
N VAL A 63 -8.32 0.97 -13.88
CA VAL A 63 -7.08 1.20 -14.62
C VAL A 63 -6.99 0.18 -15.74
N GLU A 64 -6.95 0.67 -16.98
CA GLU A 64 -6.88 -0.19 -18.16
C GLU A 64 -5.59 -1.01 -18.13
N GLY A 65 -5.72 -2.31 -18.39
CA GLY A 65 -4.58 -3.21 -18.44
C GLY A 65 -4.08 -3.71 -17.09
N ALA A 66 -4.58 -3.16 -15.98
CA ALA A 66 -4.19 -3.64 -14.65
C ALA A 66 -4.91 -4.95 -14.32
N PRO A 67 -4.18 -5.97 -13.82
CA PRO A 67 -4.81 -7.23 -13.47
C PRO A 67 -5.74 -7.09 -12.27
N ARG A 68 -6.76 -7.93 -12.22
CA ARG A 68 -7.73 -7.91 -11.12
C ARG A 68 -7.36 -8.89 -10.00
N GLU A 69 -6.72 -10.01 -10.33
CA GLU A 69 -6.32 -11.02 -9.36
C GLU A 69 -5.23 -10.44 -8.44
N ALA A 70 -5.31 -10.75 -7.15
CA ALA A 70 -4.46 -10.11 -6.13
C ALA A 70 -2.96 -10.24 -6.39
N GLU A 71 -2.48 -11.45 -6.65
CA GLU A 71 -1.05 -11.69 -6.88
C GLU A 71 -0.55 -10.95 -8.11
N GLN A 72 -1.33 -10.97 -9.18
CA GLN A 72 -0.99 -10.28 -10.42
C GLN A 72 -1.07 -8.75 -10.25
N ALA A 73 -2.02 -8.27 -9.46
CA ALA A 73 -2.14 -6.83 -9.17
C ALA A 73 -0.95 -6.33 -8.36
N LEU A 74 -0.39 -7.16 -7.48
CA LEU A 74 0.84 -6.84 -6.76
C LEU A 74 2.04 -6.80 -7.70
N ALA A 75 2.14 -7.76 -8.61
CA ALA A 75 3.21 -7.78 -9.62
C ALA A 75 3.12 -6.55 -10.53
N TRP A 76 1.91 -6.14 -10.89
CA TRP A 76 1.68 -4.93 -11.68
C TRP A 76 2.23 -3.69 -10.95
N ALA A 77 1.90 -3.53 -9.66
CA ALA A 77 2.40 -2.42 -8.86
C ALA A 77 3.93 -2.43 -8.78
N ALA A 78 4.53 -3.60 -8.53
CA ALA A 78 5.97 -3.75 -8.43
C ALA A 78 6.70 -3.37 -9.71
N GLY A 79 6.06 -3.52 -10.86
CA GLY A 79 6.66 -3.23 -12.15
C GLY A 79 6.56 -1.77 -12.61
N ARG A 80 5.88 -0.91 -11.84
CA ARG A 80 5.70 0.50 -12.22
C ARG A 80 6.93 1.31 -11.88
N SER A 81 7.36 2.17 -12.79
CA SER A 81 8.57 2.97 -12.61
C SER A 81 8.28 4.40 -12.11
N GLU A 82 7.08 4.91 -12.32
CA GLU A 82 6.72 6.24 -11.83
C GLU A 82 6.48 6.24 -10.32
N VAL A 83 6.73 7.37 -9.67
CA VAL A 83 6.40 7.51 -8.25
C VAL A 83 4.88 7.54 -8.09
N ALA A 84 4.36 6.66 -7.26
CA ALA A 84 2.93 6.55 -7.00
C ALA A 84 2.70 5.96 -5.62
N PHE A 85 1.52 6.19 -5.08
CA PHE A 85 1.06 5.54 -3.86
C PHE A 85 0.06 4.45 -4.22
N TYR A 86 0.09 3.36 -3.46
CA TYR A 86 -0.78 2.21 -3.66
C TYR A 86 -1.47 1.89 -2.35
N LEU A 87 -2.77 1.65 -2.40
CA LEU A 87 -3.55 1.22 -1.24
C LEU A 87 -4.36 -0.01 -1.63
N TYR A 88 -3.93 -1.17 -1.16
CA TYR A 88 -4.59 -2.44 -1.44
C TYR A 88 -5.33 -2.92 -0.20
N HIS A 89 -6.63 -3.15 -0.35
CA HIS A 89 -7.47 -3.72 0.70
C HIS A 89 -7.57 -5.23 0.53
N ASP A 90 -8.10 -5.90 1.53
CA ASP A 90 -8.46 -7.33 1.46
C ASP A 90 -7.30 -8.33 1.33
N LEU A 91 -6.06 -7.86 1.26
CA LEU A 91 -4.90 -8.77 1.17
C LEU A 91 -4.72 -9.61 2.43
N HIS A 92 -5.18 -9.10 3.58
CA HIS A 92 -5.01 -9.79 4.87
C HIS A 92 -5.64 -11.19 4.88
N HIS A 93 -6.62 -11.44 4.03
CA HIS A 93 -7.22 -12.77 3.91
C HIS A 93 -6.26 -13.81 3.33
N ARG A 94 -5.21 -13.37 2.63
CA ARG A 94 -4.28 -14.26 1.94
C ARG A 94 -2.84 -14.19 2.45
N ILE A 95 -2.49 -13.17 3.21
CA ILE A 95 -1.08 -12.93 3.61
C ILE A 95 -0.48 -14.09 4.41
N LEU A 96 -1.26 -14.72 5.31
CA LEU A 96 -0.74 -15.81 6.13
C LEU A 96 -0.75 -17.16 5.43
N SER A 97 -1.53 -17.32 4.36
CA SER A 97 -1.75 -18.62 3.73
C SER A 97 -1.20 -18.73 2.30
N ASP A 98 -0.75 -17.63 1.72
CA ASP A 98 -0.35 -17.62 0.31
C ASP A 98 1.07 -17.08 0.16
N ILE A 99 2.00 -17.98 -0.05
CA ILE A 99 3.42 -17.64 -0.17
C ILE A 99 3.69 -16.73 -1.38
N GLU A 100 2.89 -16.80 -2.42
CA GLU A 100 3.07 -15.94 -3.59
C GLU A 100 2.75 -14.48 -3.26
N ILE A 101 1.73 -14.24 -2.44
CA ILE A 101 1.41 -12.89 -1.96
C ILE A 101 2.57 -12.33 -1.13
N VAL A 102 3.12 -13.14 -0.22
CA VAL A 102 4.28 -12.74 0.59
C VAL A 102 5.47 -12.39 -0.32
N ARG A 103 5.73 -13.22 -1.33
CA ARG A 103 6.84 -12.98 -2.26
C ARG A 103 6.66 -11.67 -3.02
N ARG A 104 5.44 -11.39 -3.49
CA ARG A 104 5.16 -10.15 -4.21
C ARG A 104 5.33 -8.92 -3.34
N LEU A 105 4.92 -8.98 -2.07
CA LEU A 105 5.14 -7.88 -1.13
C LEU A 105 6.62 -7.64 -0.88
N LYS A 106 7.42 -8.70 -0.78
CA LYS A 106 8.87 -8.56 -0.66
C LYS A 106 9.49 -7.94 -1.92
N ASP A 107 8.99 -8.27 -3.10
CA ASP A 107 9.45 -7.66 -4.35
C ASP A 107 9.14 -6.17 -4.38
N ILE A 108 7.94 -5.79 -3.95
CA ILE A 108 7.56 -4.38 -3.84
C ILE A 108 8.50 -3.64 -2.90
N TYR A 109 8.78 -4.21 -1.74
CA TYR A 109 9.72 -3.63 -0.79
C TYR A 109 11.07 -3.35 -1.44
N GLN A 110 11.63 -4.32 -2.14
CA GLN A 110 12.94 -4.17 -2.79
C GLN A 110 12.92 -3.13 -3.90
N ARG A 111 11.88 -3.13 -4.72
CA ARG A 111 11.80 -2.22 -5.87
C ARG A 111 11.49 -0.79 -5.48
N PHE A 112 10.71 -0.59 -4.41
CA PHE A 112 10.32 0.75 -3.99
C PHE A 112 11.33 1.45 -3.08
N ARG A 113 12.24 0.69 -2.45
CA ARG A 113 13.21 1.27 -1.49
C ARG A 113 14.00 2.46 -2.04
N PRO A 114 14.52 2.45 -3.27
CA PRO A 114 15.26 3.59 -3.79
C PRO A 114 14.36 4.73 -4.30
N THR A 115 13.05 4.61 -4.15
CA THR A 115 12.09 5.57 -4.68
C THR A 115 11.25 6.17 -3.55
N TYR A 116 10.40 7.13 -3.90
CA TYR A 116 9.38 7.65 -2.98
C TYR A 116 8.03 6.97 -3.15
N SER A 117 7.93 5.92 -3.95
CA SER A 117 6.73 5.12 -4.04
C SER A 117 6.45 4.42 -2.72
N CYS A 118 5.17 4.29 -2.39
CA CYS A 118 4.74 3.74 -1.12
C CYS A 118 3.60 2.75 -1.37
N PHE A 119 3.69 1.59 -0.75
CA PHE A 119 2.66 0.57 -0.83
C PHE A 119 2.06 0.36 0.56
N VAL A 120 0.76 0.63 0.67
CA VAL A 120 0.02 0.47 1.92
C VAL A 120 -1.03 -0.62 1.73
N PHE A 121 -1.09 -1.55 2.67
CA PHE A 121 -2.21 -2.49 2.72
C PHE A 121 -2.92 -2.37 4.06
N SER A 122 -4.25 -2.42 4.01
CA SER A 122 -5.07 -2.28 5.20
C SER A 122 -5.49 -3.64 5.75
N SER A 123 -5.60 -3.72 7.07
CA SER A 123 -6.03 -4.95 7.75
C SER A 123 -6.75 -4.56 9.03
N PRO A 124 -7.85 -5.26 9.39
CA PRO A 124 -8.52 -4.99 10.66
C PRO A 124 -7.72 -5.47 11.87
N THR A 125 -6.80 -6.40 11.66
CA THR A 125 -5.96 -6.97 12.72
C THR A 125 -4.52 -7.05 12.26
N LEU A 126 -3.59 -7.16 13.23
CA LEU A 126 -2.18 -7.28 12.89
C LEU A 126 -1.77 -8.75 12.92
N HIS A 127 -1.67 -9.34 11.74
CA HIS A 127 -1.17 -10.71 11.56
C HIS A 127 -0.24 -10.73 10.34
N LEU A 128 1.06 -10.67 10.59
CA LEU A 128 2.06 -10.71 9.54
C LEU A 128 2.99 -11.90 9.74
N PRO A 129 3.35 -12.62 8.66
CA PRO A 129 4.43 -13.60 8.76
C PRO A 129 5.74 -12.90 9.12
N ALA A 130 6.65 -13.63 9.75
CA ALA A 130 7.92 -13.07 10.19
C ALA A 130 8.69 -12.36 9.07
N GLU A 131 8.61 -12.90 7.86
CA GLU A 131 9.29 -12.32 6.70
C GLU A 131 8.83 -10.91 6.37
N LEU A 132 7.59 -10.59 6.63
CA LEU A 132 7.03 -9.26 6.36
C LEU A 132 7.14 -8.34 7.56
N SER A 133 7.10 -8.88 8.78
CA SER A 133 7.11 -8.04 9.99
C SER A 133 8.40 -7.25 10.13
N THR A 134 9.52 -7.75 9.61
CA THR A 134 10.81 -7.07 9.70
C THR A 134 10.96 -5.93 8.68
N ILE A 135 10.14 -5.90 7.63
CA ILE A 135 10.26 -4.91 6.55
C ILE A 135 9.02 -4.02 6.43
N THR A 136 8.03 -4.21 7.28
CA THR A 136 6.76 -3.49 7.21
C THR A 136 6.63 -2.53 8.38
N LEU A 137 6.33 -1.27 8.09
CA LEU A 137 5.94 -0.34 9.14
C LEU A 137 4.45 -0.57 9.45
N VAL A 138 4.14 -0.75 10.71
CA VAL A 138 2.76 -0.93 11.16
C VAL A 138 2.24 0.38 11.74
N VAL A 139 1.12 0.85 11.22
CA VAL A 139 0.46 2.07 11.71
C VAL A 139 -0.92 1.70 12.22
N ALA A 140 -1.12 1.85 13.52
CA ALA A 140 -2.43 1.64 14.14
C ALA A 140 -3.28 2.89 13.93
N MET A 141 -4.44 2.73 13.31
CA MET A 141 -5.30 3.86 12.99
C MET A 141 -6.26 4.24 14.13
N GLY A 142 -6.28 3.46 15.14
CA GLY A 142 -7.09 3.72 16.33
C GLY A 142 -8.37 2.98 16.36
#